data_2d849477d25f17d2832e66e1d11de325
#
_entry.id   2d849477d25f17d2832e66e1d11de325
#
_cell.length_a   1.000
_cell.length_b   1.000
_cell.length_c   1.000
_cell.angle_alpha   90.00
_cell.angle_beta   90.00
_cell.angle_gamma   90.00
#
_symmetry.space_group_name_H-M   'P 1'
#
loop_
_entity.id
_entity.type
_entity.pdbx_description
1 polymer ?
#
loop_
_entity_poly.entity_id
_entity_poly.type
_entity_poly.pdbx_seq_one_letter_code
_entity_poly.pdbx_strand_id
1 'polypeptide(L)'
;MRQGEMREDPAGGGLPEIVIAPARPDIRPGHDGDVIFEVRELAGGGRAMPVFTTVMRLVATLGKDQPWVALPLRNIRAIMGGAGVDTVVIDPRAQSGAWRWQASDLRALERRH
;
A
#
# COMPACT_ATOMS: atom_id res chain seq x y z
N MET A 1 -17.84 24.70 1.52
CA MET A 1 -17.97 24.17 1.72
C MET A 1 -17.45 24.04 1.62
N ARG A 2 -17.40 24.11 1.61
CA ARG A 2 -17.25 23.58 1.75
C ARG A 2 -16.76 23.00 1.58
N GLN A 3 -16.58 22.81 1.48
CA GLN A 3 -16.52 21.94 1.60
C GLN A 3 -16.05 21.43 1.88
N GLY A 4 -15.92 21.73 1.80
CA GLY A 4 -15.94 20.86 2.34
C GLY A 4 -15.44 20.68 2.71
N GLU A 5 -15.44 20.66 2.84
CA GLU A 5 -15.53 20.15 3.41
C GLU A 5 -15.55 19.56 3.77
N MET A 6 -15.55 19.82 3.72
CA MET A 6 -15.88 18.89 4.10
C MET A 6 -15.48 18.22 4.19
N ARG A 7 -15.37 18.02 4.54
CA ARG A 7 -15.19 17.08 4.84
C ARG A 7 -14.96 16.60 5.48
N GLU A 8 -14.98 16.47 6.07
CA GLU A 8 -14.76 15.76 6.79
C GLU A 8 -15.15 15.11 7.26
N ASP A 9 -15.25 14.69 7.51
CA ASP A 9 -15.87 13.92 8.08
C ASP A 9 -15.64 13.45 9.00
N PRO A 10 -15.89 13.33 9.51
CA PRO A 10 -15.70 12.72 10.61
C PRO A 10 -15.78 11.61 11.09
N ALA A 11 -16.10 11.71 11.98
CA ALA A 11 -16.01 10.61 12.78
C ALA A 11 -15.75 9.54 11.94
N GLY A 12 -14.90 9.19 11.94
CA GLY A 12 -14.56 8.32 10.99
C GLY A 12 -14.42 8.97 9.71
N GLY A 13 -14.54 10.16 9.81
CA GLY A 13 -14.40 10.98 8.77
C GLY A 13 -14.16 10.46 7.42
N GLY A 14 -13.92 11.27 6.50
CA GLY A 14 -13.68 10.86 5.15
C GLY A 14 -12.41 10.05 4.97
N LEU A 15 -12.29 9.41 3.83
CA LEU A 15 -11.10 8.69 3.47
C LEU A 15 -9.95 9.65 3.24
N PRO A 16 -8.72 9.25 3.52
CA PRO A 16 -7.56 10.09 3.25
C PRO A 16 -7.41 10.32 1.76
N GLU A 17 -6.97 11.50 1.38
CA GLU A 17 -6.75 11.80 -0.01
C GLU A 17 -5.44 11.17 -0.51
N ILE A 18 -4.38 11.33 0.27
CA ILE A 18 -3.06 10.80 -0.07
C ILE A 18 -2.75 9.67 0.89
N VAL A 19 -2.22 8.58 0.36
CA VAL A 19 -1.79 7.44 1.16
C VAL A 19 -0.35 7.10 0.85
N ILE A 20 0.26 6.35 1.78
CA ILE A 20 1.61 5.82 1.65
C ILE A 20 1.46 4.35 1.31
N ALA A 21 1.95 3.96 0.16
CA ALA A 21 1.80 2.60 -0.34
C ALA A 21 3.15 1.91 -0.39
N PRO A 22 3.25 0.68 0.15
CA PRO A 22 4.49 -0.07 0.03
C PRO A 22 4.73 -0.44 -1.42
N ALA A 23 5.88 -0.05 -1.94
CA ALA A 23 6.22 -0.26 -3.33
C ALA A 23 7.73 -0.15 -3.48
N ARG A 24 8.27 -0.82 -4.47
CA ARG A 24 9.69 -0.76 -4.75
C ARG A 24 9.91 -0.42 -6.22
N PRO A 25 11.09 0.12 -6.56
CA PRO A 25 11.36 0.43 -7.97
C PRO A 25 11.33 -0.81 -8.84
N ASP A 26 10.84 -0.66 -10.04
CA ASP A 26 10.91 -1.71 -11.04
C ASP A 26 12.25 -1.57 -11.74
N ILE A 27 13.15 -2.52 -11.51
CA ILE A 27 14.52 -2.44 -12.03
C ILE A 27 14.66 -3.10 -13.38
N ARG A 28 13.58 -3.60 -13.98
CA ARG A 28 13.66 -4.21 -15.30
C ARG A 28 13.99 -3.17 -16.35
N PRO A 29 14.78 -3.53 -17.37
CA PRO A 29 15.09 -2.57 -18.44
C PRO A 29 13.82 -2.05 -19.10
N GLY A 30 13.79 -0.76 -19.37
CA GLY A 30 12.62 -0.11 -19.98
C GLY A 30 11.53 0.31 -19.01
N HIS A 31 11.72 0.08 -17.71
CA HIS A 31 10.74 0.42 -16.68
C HIS A 31 11.23 1.52 -15.75
N ASP A 32 12.11 2.39 -16.25
CA ASP A 32 12.64 3.49 -15.44
C ASP A 32 11.49 4.36 -14.92
N GLY A 33 11.49 4.58 -13.62
CA GLY A 33 10.45 5.37 -12.98
C GLY A 33 9.21 4.60 -12.59
N ASP A 34 9.09 3.35 -13.00
CA ASP A 34 7.97 2.50 -12.59
C ASP A 34 8.21 1.93 -11.21
N VAL A 35 7.12 1.55 -10.54
CA VAL A 35 7.19 0.91 -9.23
C VAL A 35 6.33 -0.35 -9.24
N ILE A 36 6.68 -1.28 -8.34
CA ILE A 36 5.92 -2.50 -8.13
C ILE A 36 5.31 -2.43 -6.75
N PHE A 37 3.98 -2.46 -6.67
CA PHE A 37 3.27 -2.38 -5.40
C PHE A 37 3.28 -3.73 -4.70
N GLU A 38 3.40 -3.69 -3.37
CA GLU A 38 3.58 -4.89 -2.55
C GLU A 38 2.22 -5.41 -2.08
N VAL A 39 1.54 -6.12 -2.97
CA VAL A 39 0.23 -6.71 -2.68
C VAL A 39 0.42 -7.95 -1.80
N ARG A 40 -0.52 -8.19 -0.87
CA ARG A 40 -0.46 -9.31 0.06
C ARG A 40 -1.60 -10.27 -0.21
N GLU A 41 -1.32 -11.57 -0.09
CA GLU A 41 -2.36 -12.57 -0.17
C GLU A 41 -3.05 -12.71 1.18
N LEU A 42 -4.36 -12.89 1.13
CA LEU A 42 -5.16 -13.05 2.33
C LEU A 42 -5.33 -14.51 2.67
N ALA A 43 -5.48 -14.81 3.97
CA ALA A 43 -5.57 -16.19 4.45
C ALA A 43 -6.75 -16.94 3.84
N GLY A 44 -7.86 -16.25 3.60
CA GLY A 44 -9.04 -16.86 3.02
C GLY A 44 -9.07 -16.85 1.51
N GLY A 45 -7.96 -16.49 0.88
CA GLY A 45 -7.91 -16.33 -0.56
C GLY A 45 -8.09 -14.88 -0.95
N GLY A 46 -7.72 -14.56 -2.19
CA GLY A 46 -7.76 -13.19 -2.65
C GLY A 46 -6.51 -12.42 -2.26
N ARG A 47 -6.45 -11.18 -2.72
CA ARG A 47 -5.30 -10.30 -2.48
C ARG A 47 -5.75 -8.95 -2.00
N ALA A 48 -4.91 -8.28 -1.22
CA ALA A 48 -5.20 -6.96 -0.69
C ALA A 48 -3.97 -6.08 -0.82
N MET A 49 -4.21 -4.79 -1.06
CA MET A 49 -3.17 -3.79 -1.09
C MET A 49 -3.20 -3.02 0.22
N PRO A 50 -2.18 -3.15 1.08
CA PRO A 50 -2.13 -2.34 2.28
C PRO A 50 -1.65 -0.95 1.94
N VAL A 51 -2.27 0.06 2.54
CA VAL A 51 -1.83 1.45 2.42
C VAL A 51 -1.89 2.09 3.79
N PHE A 52 -1.17 3.19 3.97
CA PHE A 52 -1.04 3.82 5.27
C PHE A 52 -1.26 5.32 5.15
N THR A 53 -1.79 5.91 6.20
CA THR A 53 -2.04 7.35 6.20
C THR A 53 -0.78 8.14 6.50
N THR A 54 0.22 7.53 7.11
CA THR A 54 1.51 8.17 7.38
C THR A 54 2.65 7.19 7.18
N VAL A 55 3.84 7.73 6.93
CA VAL A 55 5.05 6.91 6.83
C VAL A 55 5.32 6.20 8.16
N MET A 56 5.05 6.87 9.28
CA MET A 56 5.27 6.25 10.58
C MET A 56 4.43 4.99 10.76
N ARG A 57 3.19 5.02 10.30
CA ARG A 57 2.33 3.84 10.39
C ARG A 57 2.83 2.72 9.49
N LEU A 58 3.30 3.05 8.30
CA LEU A 58 3.89 2.06 7.41
C LEU A 58 5.11 1.41 8.07
N VAL A 59 6.02 2.23 8.61
CA VAL A 59 7.23 1.71 9.25
C VAL A 59 6.89 0.86 10.46
N ALA A 60 5.90 1.29 11.25
CA ALA A 60 5.50 0.52 12.44
C ALA A 60 4.96 -0.86 12.07
N THR A 61 4.35 -0.99 10.91
CA THR A 61 3.74 -2.24 10.49
C THR A 61 4.66 -3.08 9.63
N LEU A 62 5.34 -2.47 8.67
CA LEU A 62 6.13 -3.19 7.67
C LEU A 62 7.64 -3.10 7.89
N GLY A 63 8.08 -2.22 8.79
CA GLY A 63 9.51 -2.07 9.07
C GLY A 63 10.12 -0.89 8.37
N LYS A 64 11.25 -0.46 8.88
CA LYS A 64 11.91 0.75 8.38
C LYS A 64 12.56 0.58 7.01
N ASP A 65 12.74 -0.65 6.59
CA ASP A 65 13.41 -0.95 5.32
C ASP A 65 12.43 -1.09 4.16
N GLN A 66 11.13 -0.96 4.43
CA GLN A 66 10.12 -1.08 3.38
C GLN A 66 10.12 0.15 2.49
N PRO A 67 10.41 0.02 1.19
CA PRO A 67 10.26 1.14 0.26
C PRO A 67 8.78 1.50 0.10
N TRP A 68 8.51 2.78 -0.20
CA TRP A 68 7.14 3.25 -0.31
C TRP A 68 7.04 4.42 -1.28
N VAL A 69 5.82 4.68 -1.74
CA VAL A 69 5.50 5.86 -2.54
C VAL A 69 4.25 6.50 -1.96
N ALA A 70 4.11 7.81 -2.16
CA ALA A 70 2.92 8.55 -1.75
C ALA A 70 2.11 8.84 -3.01
N LEU A 71 0.80 8.57 -2.95
CA LEU A 71 -0.07 8.82 -4.09
C LEU A 71 -1.51 8.95 -3.62
N PRO A 72 -2.40 9.54 -4.45
CA PRO A 72 -3.80 9.62 -4.07
C PRO A 72 -4.44 8.24 -3.93
N LEU A 73 -5.31 8.10 -2.94
CA LEU A 73 -6.00 6.84 -2.71
C LEU A 73 -6.77 6.40 -3.95
N ARG A 74 -7.41 7.34 -4.64
CA ARG A 74 -8.15 6.98 -5.84
C ARG A 74 -7.26 6.38 -6.91
N ASN A 75 -6.00 6.83 -6.97
CA ASN A 75 -5.06 6.30 -7.95
C ASN A 75 -4.69 4.86 -7.63
N ILE A 76 -4.40 4.56 -6.34
CA ILE A 76 -4.04 3.19 -5.98
C ILE A 76 -5.24 2.26 -6.18
N ARG A 77 -6.46 2.73 -5.93
CA ARG A 77 -7.65 1.93 -6.17
C ARG A 77 -7.82 1.61 -7.65
N ALA A 78 -7.58 2.59 -8.51
CA ALA A 78 -7.69 2.37 -9.96
C ALA A 78 -6.62 1.38 -10.44
N ILE A 79 -5.39 1.55 -9.96
CA ILE A 79 -4.29 0.65 -10.33
C ILE A 79 -4.60 -0.78 -9.86
N MET A 80 -5.05 -0.91 -8.62
CA MET A 80 -5.36 -2.23 -8.07
C MET A 80 -6.53 -2.88 -8.78
N GLY A 81 -7.56 -2.09 -9.10
CA GLY A 81 -8.70 -2.60 -9.85
C GLY A 81 -8.28 -3.15 -11.20
N GLY A 82 -7.39 -2.44 -11.89
CA GLY A 82 -6.87 -2.90 -13.17
C GLY A 82 -6.02 -4.17 -13.06
N ALA A 83 -5.45 -4.41 -11.89
CA ALA A 83 -4.63 -5.60 -11.62
C ALA A 83 -5.43 -6.75 -11.02
N GLY A 84 -6.74 -6.59 -10.86
CA GLY A 84 -7.57 -7.63 -10.28
C GLY A 84 -7.52 -7.71 -8.77
N VAL A 85 -7.05 -6.65 -8.10
CA VAL A 85 -6.99 -6.57 -6.65
C VAL A 85 -8.10 -5.63 -6.20
N ASP A 86 -9.16 -6.19 -5.60
CA ASP A 86 -10.34 -5.42 -5.27
C ASP A 86 -10.38 -4.92 -3.84
N THR A 87 -9.40 -5.29 -3.02
CA THR A 87 -9.36 -4.92 -1.61
C THR A 87 -8.17 -4.01 -1.34
N VAL A 88 -8.44 -2.82 -0.81
CA VAL A 88 -7.40 -1.90 -0.33
C VAL A 88 -7.66 -1.71 1.16
N VAL A 89 -6.67 -2.01 1.99
CA VAL A 89 -6.78 -1.93 3.45
C VAL A 89 -6.01 -0.73 3.94
N ILE A 90 -6.67 0.18 4.63
CA ILE A 90 -6.07 1.41 5.13
C ILE A 90 -5.62 1.20 6.57
N ASP A 91 -4.34 1.49 6.83
CA ASP A 91 -3.72 1.37 8.15
C ASP A 91 -3.92 -0.02 8.77
N PRO A 92 -3.55 -1.10 8.05
CA PRO A 92 -3.67 -2.42 8.65
C PRO A 92 -2.73 -2.52 9.85
N ARG A 93 -3.15 -3.30 10.85
CA ARG A 93 -2.34 -3.51 12.04
C ARG A 93 -1.43 -4.70 11.85
N ALA A 94 -0.22 -4.59 12.37
CA ALA A 94 0.68 -5.73 12.39
C ALA A 94 0.13 -6.75 13.38
N GLN A 95 -0.27 -7.89 12.89
CA GLN A 95 -0.77 -8.98 13.74
C GLN A 95 0.06 -10.19 13.44
N SER A 96 0.81 -10.62 14.45
CA SER A 96 1.62 -11.83 14.32
C SER A 96 2.62 -11.75 13.17
N GLY A 97 2.99 -10.55 12.78
CA GLY A 97 3.93 -10.37 11.68
C GLY A 97 3.35 -10.62 10.30
N ALA A 98 2.02 -10.81 10.19
CA ALA A 98 1.40 -11.17 8.91
C ALA A 98 1.64 -10.13 7.82
N TRP A 99 1.76 -8.85 8.20
CA TRP A 99 1.96 -7.78 7.24
C TRP A 99 3.40 -7.28 7.19
N ARG A 100 4.28 -7.85 8.03
CA ARG A 100 5.63 -7.35 8.16
C ARG A 100 6.54 -8.01 7.15
N TRP A 101 7.26 -7.20 6.38
CA TRP A 101 8.21 -7.68 5.40
C TRP A 101 9.53 -8.04 6.07
N GLN A 102 10.10 -9.14 5.63
CA GLN A 102 11.43 -9.58 6.04
C GLN A 102 12.37 -9.42 4.86
N ALA A 103 13.67 -9.39 5.13
CA ALA A 103 14.65 -9.34 4.06
C ALA A 103 14.47 -10.50 3.08
N SER A 104 14.12 -11.67 3.61
CA SER A 104 13.90 -12.83 2.76
C SER A 104 12.69 -12.64 1.83
N ASP A 105 11.66 -11.96 2.32
CA ASP A 105 10.47 -11.69 1.50
C ASP A 105 10.81 -10.76 0.36
N LEU A 106 11.59 -9.72 0.63
CA LEU A 106 11.99 -8.78 -0.40
C LEU A 106 12.85 -9.47 -1.46
N ARG A 107 13.77 -10.32 -1.05
CA ARG A 107 14.59 -11.05 -2.00
C ARG A 107 13.76 -12.01 -2.85
N ALA A 108 12.75 -12.63 -2.25
CA ALA A 108 11.86 -13.52 -3.00
C ALA A 108 11.09 -12.76 -4.07
N LEU A 109 10.64 -11.55 -3.76
CA LEU A 109 9.96 -10.71 -4.74
C LEU A 109 10.90 -10.33 -5.88
N GLU A 110 12.13 -9.97 -5.55
CA GLU A 110 13.11 -9.61 -6.57
C GLU A 110 13.38 -10.75 -7.53
N ARG A 111 13.40 -11.98 -7.02
CA ARG A 111 13.65 -13.13 -7.88
C ARG A 111 12.50 -13.45 -8.83
N ARG A 112 11.32 -12.93 -8.58
CA ARG A 112 10.18 -13.14 -9.47
C ARG A 112 10.22 -12.25 -10.69
N HIS A 113 11.10 -11.30 -10.69
CA HIS A 113 11.21 -10.35 -11.77
C HIS A 113 12.57 -10.45 -12.44
#